data_f2fdc972c57ad2c508d5a66939f6e173
#
_entry.id   f2fdc972c57ad2c508d5a66939f6e173
#
_cell.length_a   1.000
_cell.length_b   1.000
_cell.length_c   1.000
_cell.angle_alpha   90.00
_cell.angle_beta   90.00
_cell.angle_gamma   90.00
#
_symmetry.space_group_name_H-M   'P 1'
#
loop_
_entity.id
_entity.type
_entity.pdbx_description
1 polymer ?
#
loop_
_entity_poly.entity_id
_entity_poly.type
_entity_poly.pdbx_seq_one_letter_code
_entity_poly.pdbx_strand_id
1 'polypeptide(L)'
;MLKQNKKDKQQDGHRWLLIGFLCLFAVCLVAQVKPTGQNKKTETPAAKPEDGTKQTAKSAKKEPENKKTKVYLLHANQGQADKLARPDVQVLIGNVKLRHDSMYMFCDSALIYEKTNSVEAFSNVRMEQGDTLFIYGDYLYYDGMTQIAQIRENVKMINRNTTLLTDSLNYDRLYDLGYYFEGGTLMDEENVLTSDWGEYSPATKQSVFNHDVKLVNPKFVLTSDTLKYNTFSKIATILGPSNIVSDNNHIYSERGFYNTLSEQAELLDRSILTNDGKKLIGDSLFYDRKVGYGEAFDNIRMTDTINKNMPVSYTHLRAHETKANL
;
A
#
# COMPACT_ATOMS: atom_id res chain seq x y z
N MET A 1 37.14 43.30 -38.15
CA MET A 1 35.81 43.76 -38.48
C MET A 1 34.81 42.82 -37.82
N LEU A 2 34.38 43.19 -36.64
CA LEU A 2 33.09 43.78 -36.28
C LEU A 2 31.87 43.01 -36.78
N LYS A 3 31.13 42.32 -35.91
CA LYS A 3 29.96 42.90 -35.22
C LYS A 3 29.45 41.94 -34.11
N GLN A 4 29.33 42.50 -32.92
CA GLN A 4 28.52 42.05 -31.81
C GLN A 4 27.02 42.00 -32.19
N ASN A 5 26.24 41.06 -31.64
CA ASN A 5 24.86 41.31 -31.33
C ASN A 5 24.49 40.61 -30.01
N LYS A 6 24.23 41.48 -29.04
CA LYS A 6 23.51 41.20 -27.80
C LYS A 6 22.06 40.87 -28.12
N LYS A 7 21.52 39.85 -27.51
CA LYS A 7 20.07 39.79 -27.24
C LYS A 7 19.84 39.22 -25.84
N ASP A 8 19.22 40.01 -25.13
CA ASP A 8 18.51 40.08 -23.92
C ASP A 8 18.10 38.78 -23.21
N LYS A 9 18.42 38.75 -21.94
CA LYS A 9 17.83 37.93 -20.89
C LYS A 9 16.35 38.31 -20.73
N GLN A 10 15.45 37.38 -20.89
CA GLN A 10 14.10 37.46 -20.35
C GLN A 10 13.97 36.40 -19.25
N GLN A 11 13.79 36.92 -18.08
CA GLN A 11 13.62 36.21 -16.82
C GLN A 11 12.13 35.94 -16.68
N ASP A 12 11.69 34.71 -16.88
CA ASP A 12 10.31 34.31 -16.56
C ASP A 12 10.31 33.49 -15.28
N GLY A 13 9.77 34.13 -14.24
CA GLY A 13 9.57 33.54 -12.93
C GLY A 13 8.44 32.50 -12.97
N HIS A 14 8.77 31.28 -12.64
CA HIS A 14 7.76 30.26 -12.38
C HIS A 14 7.10 30.48 -11.03
N ARG A 15 5.87 30.95 -11.08
CA ARG A 15 4.93 31.00 -9.95
C ARG A 15 4.56 29.57 -9.57
N TRP A 16 4.94 29.15 -8.41
CA TRP A 16 4.47 27.92 -7.76
C TRP A 16 2.99 28.11 -7.37
N LEU A 17 2.10 27.45 -8.06
CA LEU A 17 0.71 27.28 -7.66
C LEU A 17 0.62 26.11 -6.68
N LEU A 18 0.48 26.44 -5.40
CA LEU A 18 0.05 25.52 -4.35
C LEU A 18 -1.42 25.14 -4.60
N ILE A 19 -1.68 23.98 -5.13
CA ILE A 19 -3.03 23.39 -5.16
C ILE A 19 -3.18 22.57 -3.89
N GLY A 20 -3.87 23.16 -2.91
CA GLY A 20 -4.31 22.46 -1.71
C GLY A 20 -5.40 21.45 -2.06
N PHE A 21 -5.11 20.17 -1.91
CA PHE A 21 -6.11 19.11 -2.04
C PHE A 21 -6.91 19.02 -0.73
N LEU A 22 -8.13 19.57 -0.76
CA LEU A 22 -9.11 19.50 0.32
C LEU A 22 -9.80 18.12 0.24
N CYS A 23 -9.44 17.18 1.12
CA CYS A 23 -10.17 15.94 1.29
C CYS A 23 -11.52 16.20 1.96
N LEU A 24 -12.59 16.16 1.19
CA LEU A 24 -13.97 16.14 1.67
C LEU A 24 -14.30 14.72 2.17
N PHE A 25 -14.39 14.57 3.49
CA PHE A 25 -15.00 13.40 4.11
C PHE A 25 -16.53 13.46 3.91
N ALA A 26 -17.06 12.59 3.05
CA ALA A 26 -18.48 12.35 2.95
C ALA A 26 -18.92 11.46 4.11
N VAL A 27 -19.60 12.05 5.09
CA VAL A 27 -20.29 11.33 6.17
C VAL A 27 -21.56 10.72 5.58
N CYS A 28 -21.62 9.39 5.45
CA CYS A 28 -22.86 8.67 5.15
C CYS A 28 -23.76 8.70 6.36
N LEU A 29 -24.82 9.52 6.31
CA LEU A 29 -25.98 9.43 7.21
C LEU A 29 -26.80 8.19 6.83
N VAL A 30 -26.81 7.19 7.69
CA VAL A 30 -27.76 6.07 7.63
C VAL A 30 -29.09 6.54 8.20
N ALA A 31 -30.09 6.71 7.34
CA ALA A 31 -31.46 6.96 7.74
C ALA A 31 -32.07 5.68 8.30
N GLN A 32 -32.44 5.69 9.59
CA GLN A 32 -33.21 4.64 10.21
C GLN A 32 -34.70 4.80 9.84
N VAL A 33 -35.23 3.83 9.13
CA VAL A 33 -36.67 3.68 8.90
C VAL A 33 -37.28 2.96 10.10
N LYS A 34 -38.22 3.62 10.79
CA LYS A 34 -39.10 3.02 11.81
C LYS A 34 -40.25 2.27 11.15
N PRO A 35 -40.61 1.05 11.56
CA PRO A 35 -41.91 0.50 11.26
C PRO A 35 -42.92 0.89 12.32
N THR A 36 -44.07 1.43 11.89
CA THR A 36 -45.28 1.72 12.65
C THR A 36 -46.18 0.49 12.63
N GLY A 37 -46.80 0.17 13.79
CA GLY A 37 -47.96 -0.75 13.77
C GLY A 37 -48.28 -1.41 15.10
N GLN A 38 -49.02 -0.69 15.91
CA GLN A 38 -50.26 -0.97 16.70
C GLN A 38 -50.41 -2.23 17.56
N ASN A 39 -50.59 -1.90 18.87
CA ASN A 39 -51.62 -2.34 19.85
C ASN A 39 -51.93 -3.81 20.15
N LYS A 40 -51.73 -4.21 21.42
CA LYS A 40 -52.85 -4.51 22.34
C LYS A 40 -52.37 -4.65 23.80
N LYS A 41 -53.15 -4.03 24.67
CA LYS A 41 -53.10 -4.03 26.14
C LYS A 41 -53.33 -5.43 26.74
N THR A 42 -52.68 -5.74 27.86
CA THR A 42 -53.37 -6.29 29.06
C THR A 42 -52.49 -6.08 30.32
N GLU A 43 -53.16 -5.90 31.41
CA GLU A 43 -52.78 -5.27 32.67
C GLU A 43 -51.91 -6.08 33.62
N THR A 44 -51.31 -5.34 34.52
CA THR A 44 -50.54 -5.52 35.77
C THR A 44 -51.09 -6.56 36.77
N PRO A 45 -50.32 -7.02 37.83
CA PRO A 45 -49.94 -6.14 38.91
C PRO A 45 -48.54 -6.35 39.56
N ALA A 46 -48.24 -5.35 40.36
CA ALA A 46 -47.08 -4.97 41.13
C ALA A 46 -46.47 -5.98 42.11
N ALA A 47 -45.15 -5.84 42.31
CA ALA A 47 -44.47 -5.91 43.60
C ALA A 47 -43.13 -5.15 43.55
N LYS A 48 -42.90 -4.33 44.54
CA LYS A 48 -41.71 -3.50 44.86
C LYS A 48 -41.03 -4.09 46.09
N PRO A 49 -39.89 -3.59 46.56
CA PRO A 49 -38.55 -3.39 45.95
C PRO A 49 -37.46 -4.09 46.78
N GLU A 50 -36.21 -4.21 46.26
CA GLU A 50 -35.01 -4.15 47.09
C GLU A 50 -33.76 -3.72 46.31
N ASP A 51 -33.01 -2.94 47.00
CA ASP A 51 -31.79 -2.16 46.83
C ASP A 51 -30.58 -2.97 46.36
N GLY A 52 -29.68 -2.38 45.54
CA GLY A 52 -28.40 -3.03 45.22
C GLY A 52 -27.61 -2.38 44.06
N THR A 53 -27.05 -1.22 44.34
CA THR A 53 -25.72 -0.79 43.84
C THR A 53 -25.45 -0.72 42.33
N LYS A 54 -25.43 0.49 41.82
CA LYS A 54 -24.82 0.93 40.54
C LYS A 54 -23.37 0.49 40.41
N GLN A 55 -23.07 -0.18 39.32
CA GLN A 55 -21.74 -0.08 38.70
C GLN A 55 -21.93 0.08 37.19
N THR A 56 -21.92 1.31 36.74
CA THR A 56 -21.73 1.71 35.36
C THR A 56 -20.28 1.49 34.98
N ALA A 57 -19.98 0.37 34.35
CA ALA A 57 -18.70 0.18 33.68
C ALA A 57 -18.74 0.97 32.34
N LYS A 58 -18.30 2.21 32.37
CA LYS A 58 -17.84 2.93 31.19
C LYS A 58 -16.54 2.27 30.73
N SER A 59 -16.60 1.41 29.72
CA SER A 59 -15.46 1.01 28.93
C SER A 59 -15.03 2.22 28.09
N ALA A 60 -14.26 3.10 28.70
CA ALA A 60 -13.48 4.10 27.97
C ALA A 60 -12.33 3.34 27.31
N LYS A 61 -12.38 3.22 25.98
CA LYS A 61 -11.26 2.87 25.14
C LYS A 61 -10.17 3.93 25.44
N LYS A 62 -9.18 3.59 26.26
CA LYS A 62 -7.99 4.43 26.42
C LYS A 62 -7.31 4.48 25.07
N GLU A 63 -7.30 5.66 24.44
CA GLU A 63 -6.26 5.98 23.46
C GLU A 63 -4.90 5.69 24.10
N PRO A 64 -3.95 5.08 23.37
CA PRO A 64 -2.62 4.88 23.91
C PRO A 64 -2.03 6.26 24.22
N GLU A 65 -1.78 6.53 25.49
CA GLU A 65 -0.97 7.67 25.91
C GLU A 65 0.37 7.56 25.19
N ASN A 66 0.58 8.41 24.21
CA ASN A 66 1.85 8.54 23.51
C ASN A 66 2.88 9.12 24.49
N LYS A 67 3.49 8.26 25.30
CA LYS A 67 4.65 8.62 26.12
C LYS A 67 5.75 8.97 25.14
N LYS A 68 5.99 10.27 24.93
CA LYS A 68 7.09 10.78 24.13
C LYS A 68 8.38 10.22 24.69
N THR A 69 8.88 9.16 24.08
CA THR A 69 10.13 8.53 24.48
C THR A 69 11.28 9.25 23.78
N LYS A 70 12.45 9.16 24.37
CA LYS A 70 13.66 9.82 23.88
C LYS A 70 14.47 8.85 23.01
N VAL A 71 15.16 9.38 22.01
CA VAL A 71 16.21 8.63 21.31
C VAL A 71 17.43 8.54 22.24
N TYR A 72 17.93 7.34 22.45
CA TYR A 72 19.08 7.05 23.31
C TYR A 72 20.29 6.63 22.47
N LEU A 73 21.45 7.23 22.78
CA LEU A 73 22.74 6.72 22.31
C LEU A 73 23.11 5.48 23.12
N LEU A 74 23.38 4.37 22.44
CA LEU A 74 23.88 3.14 23.05
C LEU A 74 25.38 2.96 22.83
N HIS A 75 25.89 3.34 21.64
CA HIS A 75 27.31 3.24 21.29
C HIS A 75 27.71 4.24 20.22
N ALA A 76 28.95 4.73 20.31
CA ALA A 76 29.69 5.38 19.25
C ALA A 76 31.18 5.28 19.63
N ASN A 77 32.07 5.20 18.64
CA ASN A 77 33.52 5.18 18.91
C ASN A 77 34.00 6.55 19.41
N GLN A 78 33.42 7.63 18.88
CA GLN A 78 33.74 9.01 19.25
C GLN A 78 32.45 9.83 19.32
N GLY A 79 32.39 10.72 20.30
CA GLY A 79 31.31 11.71 20.45
C GLY A 79 31.90 13.10 20.64
N GLN A 80 31.40 14.08 19.93
CA GLN A 80 31.80 15.48 20.04
C GLN A 80 30.57 16.34 20.25
N ALA A 81 30.62 17.30 21.15
CA ALA A 81 29.60 18.29 21.37
C ALA A 81 30.24 19.66 21.43
N ASP A 82 29.90 20.55 20.53
CA ASP A 82 30.32 21.96 20.59
C ASP A 82 29.25 22.76 21.33
N LYS A 83 29.42 22.85 22.65
CA LYS A 83 28.49 23.56 23.53
C LYS A 83 28.43 25.06 23.29
N LEU A 84 29.40 25.67 22.57
CA LEU A 84 29.44 27.10 22.28
C LEU A 84 28.75 27.41 20.94
N ALA A 85 29.04 26.66 19.88
CA ALA A 85 28.49 26.93 18.55
C ALA A 85 27.16 26.18 18.28
N ARG A 86 27.02 24.92 18.79
CA ARG A 86 25.82 24.09 18.59
C ARG A 86 25.50 23.33 19.89
N PRO A 87 24.95 24.00 20.92
CA PRO A 87 24.75 23.39 22.24
C PRO A 87 23.78 22.20 22.24
N ASP A 88 22.91 22.11 21.25
CA ASP A 88 21.84 21.08 21.17
C ASP A 88 22.18 19.95 20.19
N VAL A 89 23.41 19.92 19.62
CA VAL A 89 23.83 18.93 18.62
C VAL A 89 25.00 18.11 19.15
N GLN A 90 24.86 16.79 19.10
CA GLN A 90 25.93 15.83 19.33
C GLN A 90 26.35 15.20 18.00
N VAL A 91 27.64 15.24 17.67
CA VAL A 91 28.23 14.56 16.53
C VAL A 91 28.78 13.24 17.00
N LEU A 92 28.37 12.14 16.37
CA LEU A 92 28.77 10.79 16.68
C LEU A 92 29.50 10.17 15.48
N ILE A 93 30.61 9.49 15.73
CA ILE A 93 31.45 8.92 14.68
C ILE A 93 31.86 7.48 15.05
N GLY A 94 31.68 6.58 14.11
CA GLY A 94 32.12 5.19 14.12
C GLY A 94 31.22 4.27 14.91
N ASN A 95 30.67 3.25 14.24
CA ASN A 95 29.83 2.19 14.81
C ASN A 95 28.69 2.74 15.69
N VAL A 96 28.00 3.76 15.19
CA VAL A 96 26.94 4.42 15.95
C VAL A 96 25.76 3.46 16.11
N LYS A 97 25.27 3.32 17.35
CA LYS A 97 24.08 2.55 17.69
C LYS A 97 23.15 3.40 18.54
N LEU A 98 21.94 3.60 18.07
CA LEU A 98 20.88 4.36 18.73
C LEU A 98 19.68 3.46 19.00
N ARG A 99 18.84 3.86 19.96
CA ARG A 99 17.58 3.17 20.27
C ARG A 99 16.46 4.17 20.52
N HIS A 100 15.31 3.89 19.96
CA HIS A 100 14.05 4.55 20.33
C HIS A 100 12.97 3.49 20.55
N ASP A 101 12.57 3.29 21.80
CA ASP A 101 11.70 2.18 22.25
C ASP A 101 12.26 0.82 21.86
N SER A 102 11.52 0.06 21.03
CA SER A 102 11.92 -1.24 20.49
C SER A 102 12.70 -1.17 19.18
N MET A 103 12.89 0.04 18.62
CA MET A 103 13.64 0.24 17.38
C MET A 103 15.10 0.53 17.64
N TYR A 104 15.97 -0.10 16.86
CA TYR A 104 17.41 0.17 16.85
C TYR A 104 17.79 0.82 15.51
N MET A 105 18.74 1.75 15.56
CA MET A 105 19.33 2.40 14.39
C MET A 105 20.85 2.25 14.46
N PHE A 106 21.48 1.95 13.33
CA PHE A 106 22.91 1.75 13.19
C PHE A 106 23.37 2.60 11.99
N CYS A 107 24.57 3.17 12.07
CA CYS A 107 25.20 3.92 10.98
C CYS A 107 26.69 4.17 11.26
N ASP A 108 27.41 4.70 10.29
CA ASP A 108 28.82 5.07 10.48
C ASP A 108 28.98 6.39 11.24
N SER A 109 28.09 7.37 11.00
CA SER A 109 28.09 8.63 11.73
C SER A 109 26.66 9.18 11.88
N ALA A 110 26.45 10.00 12.91
CA ALA A 110 25.16 10.61 13.18
C ALA A 110 25.27 11.98 13.84
N LEU A 111 24.24 12.79 13.62
CA LEU A 111 23.93 13.98 14.39
C LEU A 111 22.70 13.74 15.24
N ILE A 112 22.80 13.94 16.54
CA ILE A 112 21.64 13.92 17.44
C ILE A 112 21.28 15.35 17.80
N TYR A 113 20.04 15.70 17.58
CA TYR A 113 19.44 16.97 17.94
C TYR A 113 18.60 16.80 19.22
N GLU A 114 19.20 17.09 20.37
CA GLU A 114 18.58 16.82 21.68
C GLU A 114 17.26 17.56 21.88
N LYS A 115 17.17 18.80 21.41
CA LYS A 115 16.01 19.67 21.58
C LYS A 115 14.78 19.20 20.80
N THR A 116 14.99 18.70 19.60
CA THR A 116 13.93 18.20 18.72
C THR A 116 13.73 16.69 18.83
N ASN A 117 14.61 15.99 19.59
CA ASN A 117 14.62 14.53 19.69
C ASN A 117 14.74 13.87 18.31
N SER A 118 15.52 14.47 17.40
CA SER A 118 15.70 13.97 16.05
C SER A 118 17.14 13.53 15.79
N VAL A 119 17.32 12.74 14.75
CA VAL A 119 18.61 12.14 14.35
C VAL A 119 18.77 12.27 12.84
N GLU A 120 19.96 12.69 12.41
CA GLU A 120 20.45 12.44 11.07
C GLU A 120 21.54 11.37 11.12
N ALA A 121 21.44 10.35 10.28
CA ALA A 121 22.38 9.26 10.22
C ALA A 121 22.93 9.10 8.78
N PHE A 122 24.21 8.83 8.68
CA PHE A 122 24.93 8.82 7.41
C PHE A 122 25.72 7.54 7.27
N SER A 123 25.69 6.99 6.09
CA SER A 123 26.41 5.80 5.59
C SER A 123 26.09 4.52 6.36
N ASN A 124 25.86 3.46 5.60
CA ASN A 124 25.53 2.14 6.13
C ASN A 124 24.38 2.16 7.14
N VAL A 125 23.37 2.99 6.86
CA VAL A 125 22.19 3.12 7.74
C VAL A 125 21.40 1.82 7.75
N ARG A 126 21.06 1.38 8.96
CA ARG A 126 20.20 0.23 9.19
C ARG A 126 19.26 0.49 10.35
N MET A 127 17.97 0.35 10.12
CA MET A 127 16.93 0.36 11.14
C MET A 127 16.41 -1.06 11.36
N GLU A 128 16.16 -1.43 12.59
CA GLU A 128 15.62 -2.73 13.00
C GLU A 128 14.42 -2.52 13.93
N GLN A 129 13.30 -3.17 13.61
CA GLN A 129 12.14 -3.22 14.50
C GLN A 129 11.69 -4.67 14.70
N GLY A 130 11.90 -5.14 15.92
CA GLY A 130 11.76 -6.57 16.24
C GLY A 130 12.80 -7.39 15.47
N ASP A 131 12.41 -8.62 15.12
CA ASP A 131 13.23 -9.62 14.42
C ASP A 131 12.84 -9.85 12.96
N THR A 132 11.90 -9.07 12.46
CA THR A 132 11.32 -9.30 11.13
C THR A 132 11.35 -8.09 10.20
N LEU A 133 11.56 -6.88 10.71
CA LEU A 133 11.61 -5.67 9.90
C LEU A 133 13.01 -5.06 9.96
N PHE A 134 13.62 -4.93 8.77
CA PHE A 134 14.92 -4.30 8.56
C PHE A 134 14.81 -3.28 7.43
N ILE A 135 15.31 -2.06 7.64
CA ILE A 135 15.35 -1.00 6.63
C ILE A 135 16.79 -0.52 6.50
N TYR A 136 17.31 -0.49 5.29
CA TYR A 136 18.65 -0.07 4.93
C TYR A 136 18.59 1.15 4.04
N GLY A 137 19.65 1.96 4.01
CA GLY A 137 19.82 3.11 3.13
C GLY A 137 21.16 3.80 3.41
N ASP A 138 21.45 4.86 2.67
CA ASP A 138 22.71 5.60 2.86
C ASP A 138 22.51 6.84 3.74
N TYR A 139 21.30 7.37 3.81
CA TYR A 139 20.92 8.49 4.65
C TYR A 139 19.61 8.23 5.38
N LEU A 140 19.52 8.70 6.63
CA LEU A 140 18.29 8.69 7.43
C LEU A 140 18.12 10.02 8.16
N TYR A 141 16.96 10.62 8.03
CA TYR A 141 16.43 11.57 8.99
C TYR A 141 15.32 10.91 9.81
N TYR A 142 15.44 10.92 11.12
CA TYR A 142 14.45 10.38 12.03
C TYR A 142 13.95 11.43 13.00
N ASP A 143 12.66 11.69 13.00
CA ASP A 143 11.97 12.53 13.98
C ASP A 143 11.38 11.67 15.10
N GLY A 144 11.99 11.72 16.27
CA GLY A 144 11.54 10.93 17.42
C GLY A 144 10.26 11.45 18.06
N MET A 145 9.77 12.64 17.69
CA MET A 145 8.50 13.18 18.19
C MET A 145 7.32 12.68 17.37
N THR A 146 7.45 12.65 16.05
CA THR A 146 6.45 12.11 15.12
C THR A 146 6.63 10.61 14.86
N GLN A 147 7.81 10.08 15.15
CA GLN A 147 8.24 8.72 14.87
C GLN A 147 8.28 8.37 13.38
N ILE A 148 8.52 9.38 12.54
CA ILE A 148 8.69 9.23 11.10
C ILE A 148 10.18 9.16 10.78
N ALA A 149 10.54 8.12 10.02
CA ALA A 149 11.87 7.95 9.43
C ALA A 149 11.81 8.25 7.95
N GLN A 150 12.73 9.08 7.47
CA GLN A 150 12.92 9.37 6.05
C GLN A 150 14.26 8.77 5.63
N ILE A 151 14.22 7.70 4.86
CA ILE A 151 15.39 6.98 4.40
C ILE A 151 15.59 7.28 2.91
N ARG A 152 16.83 7.54 2.52
CA ARG A 152 17.18 7.96 1.15
C ARG A 152 18.39 7.19 0.66
N GLU A 153 18.43 7.04 -0.66
CA GLU A 153 19.50 6.41 -1.44
C GLU A 153 19.67 4.93 -1.11
N ASN A 154 19.61 4.09 -2.13
CA ASN A 154 19.77 2.64 -2.05
C ASN A 154 18.88 1.98 -0.97
N VAL A 155 17.62 2.44 -0.86
CA VAL A 155 16.73 1.99 0.20
C VAL A 155 16.24 0.58 -0.05
N LYS A 156 16.39 -0.27 0.98
CA LYS A 156 15.90 -1.64 0.99
C LYS A 156 15.17 -1.92 2.30
N MET A 157 13.87 -2.16 2.21
CA MET A 157 13.05 -2.58 3.35
C MET A 157 12.74 -4.08 3.24
N ILE A 158 13.06 -4.84 4.26
CA ILE A 158 12.83 -6.30 4.32
C ILE A 158 11.84 -6.58 5.45
N ASN A 159 10.77 -7.28 5.12
CA ASN A 159 9.85 -7.85 6.11
C ASN A 159 9.61 -9.33 5.80
N ARG A 160 10.32 -10.22 6.50
CA ARG A 160 10.32 -11.66 6.24
C ARG A 160 10.72 -11.95 4.78
N ASN A 161 9.79 -12.49 3.97
CA ASN A 161 10.03 -12.85 2.56
C ASN A 161 9.72 -11.69 1.59
N THR A 162 9.20 -10.57 2.10
CA THR A 162 8.87 -9.41 1.28
C THR A 162 10.00 -8.40 1.32
N THR A 163 10.43 -7.92 0.16
CA THR A 163 11.45 -6.89 0.01
C THR A 163 10.90 -5.74 -0.83
N LEU A 164 11.02 -4.51 -0.30
CA LEU A 164 10.73 -3.28 -1.03
C LEU A 164 12.06 -2.56 -1.32
N LEU A 165 12.26 -2.19 -2.57
CA LEU A 165 13.41 -1.40 -3.06
C LEU A 165 12.90 -0.06 -3.60
N THR A 166 13.58 1.03 -3.24
CA THR A 166 13.31 2.39 -3.73
C THR A 166 14.51 3.28 -3.41
N ASP A 167 14.56 4.49 -3.94
CA ASP A 167 15.57 5.48 -3.53
C ASP A 167 15.06 6.44 -2.44
N SER A 168 13.75 6.44 -2.18
CA SER A 168 13.10 7.38 -1.26
C SER A 168 11.96 6.70 -0.50
N LEU A 169 12.21 6.34 0.77
CA LEU A 169 11.22 5.72 1.66
C LEU A 169 10.96 6.61 2.86
N ASN A 170 9.70 6.85 3.17
CA ASN A 170 9.27 7.32 4.47
C ASN A 170 8.61 6.15 5.23
N TYR A 171 8.99 5.97 6.49
CA TYR A 171 8.45 4.93 7.35
C TYR A 171 7.84 5.55 8.60
N ASP A 172 6.52 5.42 8.71
CA ASP A 172 5.76 5.82 9.89
C ASP A 172 5.67 4.66 10.87
N ARG A 173 6.33 4.78 12.01
CA ARG A 173 6.37 3.74 13.04
C ARG A 173 5.06 3.61 13.82
N LEU A 174 4.28 4.67 13.93
CA LEU A 174 3.00 4.65 14.66
C LEU A 174 1.97 3.80 13.93
N TYR A 175 1.97 3.87 12.59
CA TYR A 175 1.06 3.13 11.73
C TYR A 175 1.68 1.88 11.12
N ASP A 176 2.99 1.66 11.34
CA ASP A 176 3.76 0.55 10.74
C ASP A 176 3.59 0.54 9.21
N LEU A 177 3.86 1.71 8.59
CA LEU A 177 3.60 1.99 7.19
C LEU A 177 4.82 2.60 6.50
N GLY A 178 5.36 1.93 5.49
CA GLY A 178 6.36 2.47 4.58
C GLY A 178 5.70 2.96 3.30
N TYR A 179 6.11 4.14 2.78
CA TYR A 179 5.59 4.69 1.53
C TYR A 179 6.66 5.43 0.73
N TYR A 180 6.53 5.39 -0.60
CA TYR A 180 7.45 6.01 -1.56
C TYR A 180 6.67 6.71 -2.69
N PHE A 181 7.32 7.65 -3.41
CA PHE A 181 6.70 8.43 -4.50
C PHE A 181 7.63 8.72 -5.69
N GLU A 182 8.77 8.08 -5.76
CA GLU A 182 9.77 8.26 -6.84
C GLU A 182 10.11 6.91 -7.47
N GLY A 183 9.11 6.03 -7.54
CA GLY A 183 9.29 4.68 -8.02
C GLY A 183 9.73 3.70 -6.94
N GLY A 184 9.25 2.47 -7.06
CA GLY A 184 9.62 1.39 -6.17
C GLY A 184 9.30 0.02 -6.73
N THR A 185 9.95 -0.98 -6.14
CA THR A 185 9.78 -2.39 -6.51
C THR A 185 9.55 -3.22 -5.26
N LEU A 186 8.38 -3.83 -5.15
CA LEU A 186 8.09 -4.80 -4.09
C LEU A 186 8.23 -6.22 -4.66
N MET A 187 9.08 -7.01 -4.04
CA MET A 187 9.30 -8.43 -4.36
C MET A 187 8.70 -9.30 -3.26
N ASP A 188 7.90 -10.27 -3.66
CA ASP A 188 7.23 -11.22 -2.77
C ASP A 188 7.20 -12.60 -3.43
N GLU A 189 8.18 -13.43 -3.08
CA GLU A 189 8.44 -14.73 -3.73
C GLU A 189 8.67 -14.57 -5.24
N GLU A 190 7.78 -15.13 -6.08
CA GLU A 190 7.87 -15.02 -7.54
C GLU A 190 7.19 -13.75 -8.10
N ASN A 191 6.52 -12.97 -7.24
CA ASN A 191 5.82 -11.77 -7.65
C ASN A 191 6.72 -10.54 -7.54
N VAL A 192 6.79 -9.75 -8.60
CA VAL A 192 7.51 -8.48 -8.67
C VAL A 192 6.51 -7.40 -9.04
N LEU A 193 6.28 -6.44 -8.14
CA LEU A 193 5.38 -5.31 -8.33
C LEU A 193 6.19 -4.03 -8.45
N THR A 194 5.95 -3.26 -9.49
CA THR A 194 6.55 -1.93 -9.69
C THR A 194 5.46 -0.88 -9.82
N SER A 195 5.72 0.34 -9.37
CA SER A 195 4.85 1.50 -9.53
C SER A 195 5.61 2.80 -9.26
N ASP A 196 5.04 3.94 -9.65
CA ASP A 196 5.61 5.24 -9.32
C ASP A 196 5.39 5.60 -7.84
N TRP A 197 4.22 5.26 -7.31
CA TRP A 197 3.86 5.45 -5.92
C TRP A 197 3.40 4.15 -5.27
N GLY A 198 3.78 3.94 -4.03
CA GLY A 198 3.30 2.79 -3.28
C GLY A 198 3.45 2.91 -1.78
N GLU A 199 2.68 2.09 -1.09
CA GLU A 199 2.76 1.90 0.35
C GLU A 199 2.73 0.42 0.70
N TYR A 200 3.38 0.05 1.79
CA TYR A 200 3.38 -1.30 2.36
C TYR A 200 3.35 -1.25 3.87
N SER A 201 2.42 -1.99 4.47
CA SER A 201 2.35 -2.18 5.92
C SER A 201 2.85 -3.57 6.31
N PRO A 202 3.98 -3.67 7.01
CA PRO A 202 4.49 -4.91 7.59
C PRO A 202 3.52 -5.61 8.54
N ALA A 203 2.68 -4.84 9.26
CA ALA A 203 1.73 -5.38 10.22
C ALA A 203 0.54 -6.07 9.53
N THR A 204 -0.07 -5.41 8.54
CA THR A 204 -1.27 -5.91 7.86
C THR A 204 -0.96 -6.77 6.64
N LYS A 205 0.29 -6.74 6.15
CA LYS A 205 0.73 -7.36 4.89
C LYS A 205 0.05 -6.77 3.65
N GLN A 206 -0.60 -5.62 3.79
CA GLN A 206 -1.25 -4.90 2.69
C GLN A 206 -0.27 -3.94 2.03
N SER A 207 -0.36 -3.87 0.72
CA SER A 207 0.28 -2.84 -0.09
C SER A 207 -0.73 -2.22 -1.03
N VAL A 208 -0.50 -0.95 -1.37
CA VAL A 208 -1.25 -0.22 -2.39
C VAL A 208 -0.24 0.38 -3.36
N PHE A 209 -0.53 0.29 -4.63
CA PHE A 209 0.30 0.79 -5.72
C PHE A 209 -0.53 1.67 -6.64
N ASN A 210 0.03 2.80 -7.05
CA ASN A 210 -0.62 3.74 -7.96
C ASN A 210 0.38 4.20 -9.04
N HIS A 211 -0.14 4.47 -10.20
CA HIS A 211 0.54 4.93 -11.39
C HIS A 211 1.56 3.92 -11.94
N ASP A 212 1.37 3.57 -13.20
CA ASP A 212 2.20 2.62 -13.94
C ASP A 212 2.46 1.30 -13.20
N VAL A 213 1.40 0.80 -12.54
CA VAL A 213 1.49 -0.43 -11.76
C VAL A 213 1.67 -1.63 -12.67
N LYS A 214 2.71 -2.41 -12.38
CA LYS A 214 2.98 -3.67 -13.08
C LYS A 214 3.29 -4.78 -12.07
N LEU A 215 2.49 -5.83 -12.09
CA LEU A 215 2.76 -7.09 -11.37
C LEU A 215 3.23 -8.14 -12.37
N VAL A 216 4.44 -8.59 -12.20
CA VAL A 216 5.08 -9.64 -13.00
C VAL A 216 5.21 -10.90 -12.17
N ASN A 217 4.69 -11.98 -12.71
CA ASN A 217 4.86 -13.35 -12.22
C ASN A 217 5.32 -14.22 -13.41
N PRO A 218 6.04 -15.34 -13.24
CA PRO A 218 6.46 -16.20 -14.36
C PRO A 218 5.31 -16.66 -15.26
N LYS A 219 4.07 -16.65 -14.76
CA LYS A 219 2.90 -17.17 -15.46
C LYS A 219 2.01 -16.08 -16.07
N PHE A 220 2.14 -14.84 -15.63
CA PHE A 220 1.31 -13.73 -16.12
C PHE A 220 1.96 -12.38 -15.87
N VAL A 221 1.48 -11.37 -16.59
CA VAL A 221 1.77 -9.96 -16.34
C VAL A 221 0.44 -9.24 -16.16
N LEU A 222 0.29 -8.49 -15.05
CA LEU A 222 -0.84 -7.62 -14.80
C LEU A 222 -0.34 -6.17 -14.82
N THR A 223 -0.99 -5.31 -15.60
CA THR A 223 -0.78 -3.86 -15.61
C THR A 223 -2.05 -3.17 -15.14
N SER A 224 -1.92 -2.13 -14.34
CA SER A 224 -3.04 -1.42 -13.72
C SER A 224 -2.68 0.03 -13.45
N ASP A 225 -3.68 0.89 -13.29
CA ASP A 225 -3.48 2.22 -12.72
C ASP A 225 -3.36 2.15 -11.19
N THR A 226 -4.22 1.37 -10.55
CA THR A 226 -4.26 1.21 -9.10
C THR A 226 -4.47 -0.26 -8.73
N LEU A 227 -3.60 -0.78 -7.88
CA LEU A 227 -3.63 -2.17 -7.42
C LEU A 227 -3.41 -2.23 -5.91
N LYS A 228 -4.19 -3.05 -5.20
CA LYS A 228 -3.84 -3.51 -3.85
C LYS A 228 -3.29 -4.92 -3.93
N TYR A 229 -2.31 -5.22 -3.09
CA TYR A 229 -1.76 -6.57 -3.00
C TYR A 229 -1.55 -6.96 -1.54
N ASN A 230 -1.97 -8.17 -1.19
CA ASN A 230 -1.72 -8.71 0.14
C ASN A 230 -0.67 -9.81 0.07
N THR A 231 0.50 -9.57 0.66
CA THR A 231 1.64 -10.49 0.59
C THR A 231 1.42 -11.79 1.39
N PHE A 232 0.42 -11.84 2.26
CA PHE A 232 0.06 -13.05 3.02
C PHE A 232 -0.98 -13.90 2.26
N SER A 233 -2.09 -13.31 1.83
CA SER A 233 -3.15 -14.04 1.09
C SER A 233 -2.82 -14.24 -0.38
N LYS A 234 -1.81 -13.53 -0.92
CA LYS A 234 -1.40 -13.53 -2.32
C LYS A 234 -2.51 -13.05 -3.28
N ILE A 235 -3.39 -12.18 -2.77
CA ILE A 235 -4.49 -11.62 -3.54
C ILE A 235 -4.12 -10.22 -4.04
N ALA A 236 -4.17 -10.05 -5.36
CA ALA A 236 -4.16 -8.76 -6.03
C ALA A 236 -5.61 -8.29 -6.22
N THR A 237 -5.93 -7.09 -5.74
CA THR A 237 -7.24 -6.44 -5.91
C THR A 237 -7.12 -5.33 -6.95
N ILE A 238 -7.85 -5.46 -8.02
CA ILE A 238 -7.91 -4.52 -9.15
C ILE A 238 -8.87 -3.39 -8.78
N LEU A 239 -8.42 -2.15 -8.86
CA LEU A 239 -9.19 -0.94 -8.51
C LEU A 239 -9.25 0.10 -9.62
N GLY A 240 -8.99 -0.30 -10.86
CA GLY A 240 -9.01 0.56 -12.04
C GLY A 240 -8.73 -0.23 -13.31
N PRO A 241 -8.70 0.43 -14.47
CA PRO A 241 -8.43 -0.23 -15.75
C PRO A 241 -7.17 -1.07 -15.69
N SER A 242 -7.33 -2.37 -15.92
CA SER A 242 -6.25 -3.34 -15.79
C SER A 242 -6.25 -4.34 -16.92
N ASN A 243 -5.06 -4.78 -17.31
CA ASN A 243 -4.86 -5.83 -18.30
C ASN A 243 -4.04 -6.95 -17.67
N ILE A 244 -4.50 -8.18 -17.85
CA ILE A 244 -3.77 -9.39 -17.44
C ILE A 244 -3.45 -10.17 -18.72
N VAL A 245 -2.18 -10.48 -18.91
CA VAL A 245 -1.68 -11.27 -20.04
C VAL A 245 -1.07 -12.55 -19.51
N SER A 246 -1.57 -13.69 -19.99
CA SER A 246 -1.07 -15.01 -19.60
C SER A 246 -1.18 -15.95 -20.80
N ASP A 247 -0.04 -16.43 -21.30
CA ASP A 247 0.04 -17.21 -22.54
C ASP A 247 -0.68 -16.45 -23.71
N ASN A 248 -1.71 -17.07 -24.31
CA ASN A 248 -2.53 -16.47 -25.37
C ASN A 248 -3.77 -15.72 -24.82
N ASN A 249 -3.93 -15.65 -23.48
CA ASN A 249 -5.07 -15.00 -22.87
C ASN A 249 -4.77 -13.54 -22.55
N HIS A 250 -5.65 -12.65 -23.01
CA HIS A 250 -5.69 -11.24 -22.67
C HIS A 250 -6.99 -10.94 -21.95
N ILE A 251 -6.90 -10.49 -20.71
CA ILE A 251 -8.05 -10.15 -19.89
C ILE A 251 -8.00 -8.65 -19.59
N TYR A 252 -9.11 -7.95 -19.80
CA TYR A 252 -9.33 -6.60 -19.35
C TYR A 252 -10.41 -6.58 -18.26
N SER A 253 -10.17 -5.85 -17.19
CA SER A 253 -11.16 -5.60 -16.15
C SER A 253 -10.88 -4.28 -15.43
N GLU A 254 -11.92 -3.65 -14.91
CA GLU A 254 -11.79 -2.40 -14.12
C GLU A 254 -11.85 -2.68 -12.62
N ARG A 255 -12.36 -3.85 -12.23
CA ARG A 255 -12.46 -4.26 -10.84
C ARG A 255 -12.45 -5.78 -10.72
N GLY A 256 -11.81 -6.28 -9.68
CA GLY A 256 -11.77 -7.72 -9.43
C GLY A 256 -10.65 -8.15 -8.49
N PHE A 257 -10.46 -9.45 -8.44
CA PHE A 257 -9.46 -10.10 -7.61
C PHE A 257 -8.70 -11.13 -8.43
N TYR A 258 -7.41 -11.20 -8.23
CA TYR A 258 -6.57 -12.26 -8.76
C TYR A 258 -5.71 -12.85 -7.64
N ASN A 259 -5.86 -14.14 -7.41
CA ASN A 259 -5.01 -14.86 -6.45
C ASN A 259 -3.82 -15.46 -7.18
N THR A 260 -2.61 -14.95 -6.89
CA THR A 260 -1.36 -15.36 -7.56
C THR A 260 -0.92 -16.79 -7.21
N LEU A 261 -1.39 -17.34 -6.08
CA LEU A 261 -1.08 -18.68 -5.61
C LEU A 261 -2.06 -19.73 -6.16
N SER A 262 -3.37 -19.47 -6.06
CA SER A 262 -4.39 -20.37 -6.63
C SER A 262 -4.54 -20.24 -8.14
N GLU A 263 -4.09 -19.12 -8.72
CA GLU A 263 -4.22 -18.76 -10.14
C GLU A 263 -5.68 -18.59 -10.57
N GLN A 264 -6.51 -18.09 -9.63
CA GLN A 264 -7.92 -17.83 -9.86
C GLN A 264 -8.18 -16.34 -9.94
N ALA A 265 -9.03 -15.95 -10.89
CA ALA A 265 -9.51 -14.58 -11.07
C ALA A 265 -11.03 -14.53 -10.88
N GLU A 266 -11.48 -13.50 -10.18
CA GLU A 266 -12.87 -13.07 -10.14
C GLU A 266 -12.91 -11.62 -10.59
N LEU A 267 -13.45 -11.38 -11.78
CA LEU A 267 -13.41 -10.11 -12.47
C LEU A 267 -14.82 -9.56 -12.56
N LEU A 268 -14.97 -8.30 -12.26
CA LEU A 268 -16.23 -7.60 -12.12
C LEU A 268 -16.28 -6.41 -13.09
N ASP A 269 -17.47 -5.84 -13.26
CA ASP A 269 -17.65 -4.60 -14.01
C ASP A 269 -17.19 -4.68 -15.47
N ARG A 270 -17.88 -5.54 -16.25
CA ARG A 270 -17.72 -5.63 -17.69
C ARG A 270 -16.34 -6.10 -18.15
N SER A 271 -15.97 -7.26 -17.67
CA SER A 271 -14.71 -7.88 -18.03
C SER A 271 -14.69 -8.46 -19.43
N ILE A 272 -13.51 -8.46 -20.04
CA ILE A 272 -13.30 -8.94 -21.40
C ILE A 272 -12.16 -9.97 -21.38
N LEU A 273 -12.44 -11.18 -21.82
CA LEU A 273 -11.43 -12.20 -22.09
C LEU A 273 -11.25 -12.37 -23.60
N THR A 274 -10.02 -12.30 -24.09
CA THR A 274 -9.66 -12.58 -25.48
C THR A 274 -8.64 -13.70 -25.53
N ASN A 275 -8.92 -14.72 -26.34
CA ASN A 275 -8.03 -15.85 -26.58
C ASN A 275 -8.17 -16.29 -28.05
N ASP A 276 -7.07 -16.36 -28.79
CA ASP A 276 -6.99 -16.86 -30.18
C ASP A 276 -8.14 -16.37 -31.07
N GLY A 277 -8.40 -15.06 -31.07
CA GLY A 277 -9.46 -14.43 -31.89
C GLY A 277 -10.88 -14.63 -31.36
N LYS A 278 -11.08 -15.36 -30.28
CA LYS A 278 -12.35 -15.45 -29.57
C LYS A 278 -12.39 -14.37 -28.48
N LYS A 279 -13.52 -13.70 -28.36
CA LYS A 279 -13.74 -12.66 -27.36
C LYS A 279 -15.00 -12.98 -26.56
N LEU A 280 -14.85 -13.04 -25.24
CA LEU A 280 -15.91 -13.21 -24.27
C LEU A 280 -16.04 -11.92 -23.45
N ILE A 281 -17.25 -11.39 -23.35
CA ILE A 281 -17.60 -10.23 -22.52
C ILE A 281 -18.69 -10.67 -21.56
N GLY A 282 -18.61 -10.26 -20.30
CA GLY A 282 -19.63 -10.48 -19.29
C GLY A 282 -19.55 -9.40 -18.22
N ASP A 283 -20.62 -9.23 -17.45
CA ASP A 283 -20.61 -8.31 -16.32
C ASP A 283 -19.69 -8.83 -15.23
N SER A 284 -19.59 -10.17 -15.05
CA SER A 284 -18.55 -10.81 -14.26
C SER A 284 -17.99 -12.04 -14.94
N LEU A 285 -16.71 -12.31 -14.69
CA LEU A 285 -15.98 -13.49 -15.17
C LEU A 285 -15.26 -14.14 -13.99
N PHE A 286 -15.42 -15.44 -13.86
CA PHE A 286 -14.57 -16.29 -13.03
C PHE A 286 -13.65 -17.10 -13.94
N TYR A 287 -12.38 -17.19 -13.60
CA TYR A 287 -11.40 -17.98 -14.34
C TYR A 287 -10.45 -18.70 -13.41
N ASP A 288 -10.33 -20.01 -13.58
CA ASP A 288 -9.34 -20.86 -12.92
C ASP A 288 -8.33 -21.36 -13.95
N ARG A 289 -7.13 -20.77 -13.92
CA ARG A 289 -6.08 -21.06 -14.87
C ARG A 289 -5.53 -22.49 -14.74
N LYS A 290 -5.48 -23.04 -13.50
CA LYS A 290 -4.89 -24.36 -13.26
C LYS A 290 -5.67 -25.48 -13.93
N VAL A 291 -6.98 -25.33 -13.98
CA VAL A 291 -7.87 -26.34 -14.58
C VAL A 291 -8.43 -25.91 -15.94
N GLY A 292 -8.11 -24.70 -16.39
CA GLY A 292 -8.62 -24.16 -17.65
C GLY A 292 -10.15 -24.01 -17.63
N TYR A 293 -10.72 -23.60 -16.50
CA TYR A 293 -12.15 -23.44 -16.32
C TYR A 293 -12.53 -21.97 -16.25
N GLY A 294 -13.58 -21.58 -16.99
CA GLY A 294 -14.11 -20.21 -16.97
C GLY A 294 -15.63 -20.20 -16.89
N GLU A 295 -16.17 -19.25 -16.14
CA GLU A 295 -17.60 -18.92 -16.09
C GLU A 295 -17.79 -17.44 -16.37
N ALA A 296 -18.84 -17.12 -17.12
CA ALA A 296 -19.27 -15.74 -17.33
C ALA A 296 -20.71 -15.60 -16.89
N PHE A 297 -21.05 -14.45 -16.31
CA PHE A 297 -22.36 -14.13 -15.77
C PHE A 297 -22.82 -12.79 -16.31
N ASP A 298 -24.10 -12.70 -16.63
CA ASP A 298 -24.87 -11.54 -17.05
C ASP A 298 -24.31 -10.78 -18.26
N ASN A 299 -25.21 -10.36 -19.14
CA ASN A 299 -24.91 -9.61 -20.37
C ASN A 299 -23.78 -10.21 -21.22
N ILE A 300 -23.72 -11.55 -21.27
CA ILE A 300 -22.66 -12.27 -21.93
C ILE A 300 -22.76 -12.13 -23.44
N ARG A 301 -21.64 -11.78 -24.06
CA ARG A 301 -21.46 -11.76 -25.50
C ARG A 301 -20.20 -12.52 -25.89
N MET A 302 -20.33 -13.54 -26.72
CA MET A 302 -19.20 -14.26 -27.28
C MET A 302 -19.12 -13.97 -28.78
N THR A 303 -17.92 -13.67 -29.28
CA THR A 303 -17.61 -13.47 -30.70
C THR A 303 -16.41 -14.30 -31.08
N ASP A 304 -16.45 -14.92 -32.25
CA ASP A 304 -15.33 -15.65 -32.84
C ASP A 304 -14.97 -14.98 -34.17
N THR A 305 -13.86 -14.27 -34.23
CA THR A 305 -13.41 -13.54 -35.39
C THR A 305 -12.77 -14.43 -36.45
N ILE A 306 -12.30 -15.63 -36.07
CA ILE A 306 -11.67 -16.60 -36.98
C ILE A 306 -12.75 -17.29 -37.84
N ASN A 307 -13.80 -17.79 -37.17
CA ASN A 307 -14.85 -18.55 -37.84
C ASN A 307 -16.01 -17.70 -38.32
N LYS A 308 -15.93 -16.36 -38.20
CA LYS A 308 -16.97 -15.38 -38.58
C LYS A 308 -18.35 -15.69 -38.01
N ASN A 309 -18.40 -16.34 -36.84
CA ASN A 309 -19.65 -16.68 -36.18
C ASN A 309 -20.29 -15.42 -35.57
N MET A 310 -21.63 -15.34 -35.72
CA MET A 310 -22.41 -14.26 -35.14
C MET A 310 -22.31 -14.22 -33.62
N PRO A 311 -22.36 -13.03 -33.01
CA PRO A 311 -22.36 -12.93 -31.56
C PRO A 311 -23.60 -13.60 -30.97
N VAL A 312 -23.41 -14.45 -29.99
CA VAL A 312 -24.48 -15.11 -29.25
C VAL A 312 -24.56 -14.48 -27.87
N SER A 313 -25.77 -14.17 -27.42
CA SER A 313 -26.00 -13.60 -26.08
C SER A 313 -26.52 -14.65 -25.13
N TYR A 314 -25.90 -14.75 -23.94
CA TYR A 314 -26.28 -15.66 -22.88
C TYR A 314 -26.36 -14.94 -21.53
N THR A 315 -27.09 -15.50 -20.58
CA THR A 315 -27.08 -15.05 -19.19
C THR A 315 -26.06 -15.77 -18.33
N HIS A 316 -25.64 -16.98 -18.75
CA HIS A 316 -24.63 -17.78 -18.07
C HIS A 316 -23.91 -18.67 -19.08
N LEU A 317 -22.59 -18.67 -19.07
CA LEU A 317 -21.75 -19.50 -19.90
C LEU A 317 -20.68 -20.19 -19.06
N ARG A 318 -20.52 -21.51 -19.26
CA ARG A 318 -19.43 -22.30 -18.71
C ARG A 318 -18.56 -22.84 -19.84
N ALA A 319 -17.24 -22.72 -19.66
CA ALA A 319 -16.29 -23.26 -20.61
C ALA A 319 -15.14 -23.97 -19.90
N HIS A 320 -14.75 -25.12 -20.45
CA HIS A 320 -13.49 -25.78 -20.11
C HIS A 320 -12.55 -25.68 -21.31
N GLU A 321 -11.32 -25.26 -21.08
CA GLU A 321 -10.27 -25.40 -22.07
C GLU A 321 -9.93 -26.89 -22.16
N THR A 322 -10.34 -27.55 -23.22
CA THR A 322 -9.87 -28.90 -23.50
C THR A 322 -8.41 -28.82 -23.91
N LYS A 323 -7.53 -29.45 -23.14
CA LYS A 323 -6.15 -29.78 -23.56
C LYS A 323 -6.20 -30.74 -24.74
N ALA A 324 -6.65 -30.28 -25.87
CA ALA A 324 -6.59 -31.01 -27.12
C ALA A 324 -5.76 -30.17 -28.08
N ASN A 325 -4.51 -30.49 -28.12
CA ASN A 325 -3.45 -30.34 -29.11
C ASN A 325 -2.18 -29.82 -28.47
N LEU A 326 -1.46 -30.76 -27.91
CA LEU A 326 -0.01 -30.77 -27.90
C LEU A 326 0.48 -31.37 -29.20
#